data_549df72ba625a6d54d0f91737b3511bc
#
_entry.id   549df72ba625a6d54d0f91737b3511bc
#
_cell.length_a   1.000
_cell.length_b   1.000
_cell.length_c   1.000
_cell.angle_alpha   90.00
_cell.angle_beta   90.00
_cell.angle_gamma   90.00
#
_symmetry.space_group_name_H-M   'P 1'
#
loop_
_entity.id
_entity.type
_entity.pdbx_description
1 polymer ?
#
loop_
_entity_poly.entity_id
_entity_poly.type
_entity_poly.pdbx_seq_one_letter_code
_entity_poly.pdbx_strand_id
1 'polypeptide(L)'
;VFDAGYPSDVKTQISYLVTTRRDCVAILDNGDNPTANAALTMRTNTHVFNNFYCALYECYSKIYDTFTGQDVWFSPVYHMSYLLPRNDNVAEIWYAAAGYNRAAIDNIKELRYNVKLGQRDQFYLKQINDIVKFSSGYVVWSQLTTQAKPSALQDLNIVRLVLYCKRSIEQFAKFFIFELNDEITWNLFNNQVINFLDQVKKKRGLYSYSVETSATEYEKKTKVFHCDIILEPTRVVEQIQLNFYIK
;
A
#
# COMPACT_ATOMS: atom_id res chain seq x y z
N VAL A 1 -3.34 -8.01 5.61
CA VAL A 1 -4.09 -9.24 5.33
C VAL A 1 -3.78 -9.65 3.90
N PHE A 2 -3.40 -10.90 3.69
CA PHE A 2 -3.15 -11.45 2.36
C PHE A 2 -4.27 -12.41 2.00
N ASP A 3 -4.79 -12.28 0.79
CA ASP A 3 -5.71 -13.24 0.20
C ASP A 3 -4.93 -14.51 -0.18
N ALA A 4 -5.50 -15.64 0.08
CA ALA A 4 -4.90 -16.94 -0.23
C ALA A 4 -5.56 -17.60 -1.46
N GLY A 5 -6.05 -16.84 -2.43
CA GLY A 5 -6.77 -17.35 -3.58
C GLY A 5 -8.22 -17.72 -3.27
N TYR A 6 -8.81 -17.12 -2.24
CA TYR A 6 -10.19 -17.37 -1.84
C TYR A 6 -11.22 -16.87 -2.89
N PRO A 7 -12.45 -17.40 -2.86
CA PRO A 7 -13.55 -16.92 -3.71
C PRO A 7 -13.88 -15.43 -3.49
N SER A 8 -14.53 -14.82 -4.47
CA SER A 8 -14.88 -13.39 -4.48
C SER A 8 -15.68 -12.92 -3.27
N ASP A 9 -16.54 -13.78 -2.71
CA ASP A 9 -17.31 -13.45 -1.51
C ASP A 9 -16.41 -13.24 -0.30
N VAL A 10 -15.39 -14.09 -0.13
CA VAL A 10 -14.39 -13.94 0.95
C VAL A 10 -13.56 -12.66 0.75
N LYS A 11 -13.16 -12.34 -0.49
CA LYS A 11 -12.45 -11.09 -0.81
C LYS A 11 -13.30 -9.87 -0.44
N THR A 12 -14.59 -9.93 -0.69
CA THR A 12 -15.55 -8.87 -0.29
C THR A 12 -15.59 -8.71 1.23
N GLN A 13 -15.62 -9.81 1.98
CA GLN A 13 -15.57 -9.77 3.44
C GLN A 13 -14.22 -9.23 3.97
N ILE A 14 -13.11 -9.60 3.33
CA ILE A 14 -11.78 -9.05 3.67
C ILE A 14 -11.76 -7.54 3.42
N SER A 15 -12.30 -7.06 2.30
CA SER A 15 -12.41 -5.64 1.99
C SER A 15 -13.24 -4.88 3.04
N TYR A 16 -14.37 -5.45 3.46
CA TYR A 16 -15.19 -4.90 4.53
C TYR A 16 -14.45 -4.86 5.86
N LEU A 17 -13.76 -5.95 6.22
CA LEU A 17 -12.97 -6.04 7.45
C LEU A 17 -11.92 -4.92 7.55
N VAL A 18 -11.08 -4.76 6.52
CA VAL A 18 -10.01 -3.74 6.56
C VAL A 18 -10.56 -2.32 6.56
N THR A 19 -11.69 -2.08 5.89
CA THR A 19 -12.37 -0.78 5.87
C THR A 19 -12.98 -0.44 7.23
N THR A 20 -13.47 -1.43 7.95
CA THR A 20 -14.02 -1.26 9.30
C THR A 20 -12.91 -1.08 10.34
N ARG A 21 -11.86 -1.89 10.28
CA ARG A 21 -10.74 -1.84 11.22
C ARG A 21 -9.86 -0.60 11.05
N ARG A 22 -9.57 -0.18 9.82
CA ARG A 22 -8.74 0.99 9.47
C ARG A 22 -7.33 0.98 10.08
N ASP A 23 -6.78 -0.19 10.36
CA ASP A 23 -5.45 -0.41 10.94
C ASP A 23 -4.57 -1.34 10.11
N CYS A 24 -5.08 -1.86 9.00
CA CYS A 24 -4.38 -2.79 8.12
C CYS A 24 -4.81 -2.60 6.66
N VAL A 25 -4.02 -3.17 5.75
CA VAL A 25 -4.33 -3.24 4.32
C VAL A 25 -4.58 -4.67 3.89
N ALA A 26 -5.42 -4.84 2.86
CA ALA A 26 -5.65 -6.11 2.19
C ALA A 26 -4.92 -6.13 0.85
N ILE A 27 -4.20 -7.22 0.60
CA ILE A 27 -3.59 -7.55 -0.69
C ILE A 27 -4.40 -8.69 -1.26
N LEU A 28 -5.11 -8.41 -2.35
CA LEU A 28 -6.10 -9.30 -2.97
C LEU A 28 -5.66 -9.65 -4.38
N ASP A 29 -6.01 -10.83 -4.87
CA ASP A 29 -5.92 -11.14 -6.30
C ASP A 29 -7.25 -10.88 -7.01
N ASN A 30 -7.16 -10.65 -8.31
CA ASN A 30 -8.32 -10.42 -9.18
C ASN A 30 -8.90 -11.72 -9.75
N GLY A 31 -8.45 -12.88 -9.28
CA GLY A 31 -8.82 -14.21 -9.77
C GLY A 31 -7.89 -14.73 -10.86
N ASP A 32 -8.00 -16.01 -11.18
CA ASP A 32 -7.23 -16.66 -12.24
C ASP A 32 -7.87 -16.38 -13.62
N ASN A 33 -7.58 -15.21 -14.16
CA ASN A 33 -8.13 -14.77 -15.43
C ASN A 33 -7.28 -15.27 -16.61
N PRO A 34 -7.88 -15.81 -17.68
CA PRO A 34 -7.15 -16.31 -18.85
C PRO A 34 -6.62 -15.18 -19.76
N THR A 35 -7.18 -13.99 -19.67
CA THR A 35 -6.83 -12.84 -20.52
C THR A 35 -6.97 -11.51 -19.78
N ALA A 36 -6.28 -10.47 -20.26
CA ALA A 36 -6.41 -9.11 -19.73
C ALA A 36 -7.86 -8.57 -19.78
N ASN A 37 -8.62 -8.92 -20.83
CA ASN A 37 -10.01 -8.47 -20.93
C ASN A 37 -10.91 -9.17 -19.89
N ALA A 38 -10.67 -10.45 -19.61
CA ALA A 38 -11.37 -11.17 -18.54
C ALA A 38 -11.07 -10.54 -17.17
N ALA A 39 -9.82 -10.16 -16.93
CA ALA A 39 -9.40 -9.46 -15.71
C ALA A 39 -10.09 -8.10 -15.54
N LEU A 40 -10.19 -7.30 -16.61
CA LEU A 40 -10.93 -6.03 -16.61
C LEU A 40 -12.43 -6.24 -16.33
N THR A 41 -13.02 -7.27 -16.89
CA THR A 41 -14.43 -7.64 -16.66
C THR A 41 -14.64 -8.06 -15.21
N MET A 42 -13.75 -8.90 -14.67
CA MET A 42 -13.79 -9.32 -13.26
C MET A 42 -13.71 -8.13 -12.31
N ARG A 43 -12.75 -7.21 -12.56
CA ARG A 43 -12.60 -5.97 -11.79
C ARG A 43 -13.83 -5.07 -11.83
N THR A 44 -14.47 -4.97 -13.00
CA THR A 44 -15.60 -4.06 -13.21
C THR A 44 -16.91 -4.60 -12.64
N ASN A 45 -17.13 -5.92 -12.76
CA ASN A 45 -18.42 -6.53 -12.45
C ASN A 45 -18.46 -7.26 -11.11
N THR A 46 -17.33 -7.79 -10.64
CA THR A 46 -17.27 -8.64 -9.45
C THR A 46 -16.48 -8.00 -8.33
N HIS A 47 -15.25 -7.57 -8.60
CA HIS A 47 -14.37 -6.98 -7.58
C HIS A 47 -14.48 -5.46 -7.54
N VAL A 48 -15.69 -4.94 -7.33
CA VAL A 48 -16.02 -3.49 -7.34
C VAL A 48 -15.61 -2.82 -6.03
N PHE A 49 -14.39 -3.07 -5.57
CA PHE A 49 -13.84 -2.40 -4.38
C PHE A 49 -13.46 -0.96 -4.72
N ASN A 50 -13.76 -0.02 -3.84
CA ASN A 50 -13.38 1.38 -3.98
C ASN A 50 -13.00 1.94 -2.61
N ASN A 51 -11.81 1.56 -2.14
CA ASN A 51 -11.25 2.04 -0.89
C ASN A 51 -9.72 1.98 -0.95
N PHE A 52 -9.03 2.75 -0.11
CA PHE A 52 -7.58 2.80 -0.07
C PHE A 52 -6.94 1.75 0.87
N TYR A 53 -7.73 0.92 1.54
CA TYR A 53 -7.22 -0.17 2.37
C TYR A 53 -7.03 -1.48 1.61
N CYS A 54 -7.44 -1.54 0.33
CA CYS A 54 -7.27 -2.71 -0.52
C CYS A 54 -6.36 -2.39 -1.70
N ALA A 55 -5.51 -3.34 -2.07
CA ALA A 55 -4.76 -3.34 -3.32
C ALA A 55 -5.02 -4.65 -4.06
N LEU A 56 -5.35 -4.55 -5.35
CA LEU A 56 -5.75 -5.68 -6.18
C LEU A 56 -4.63 -6.00 -7.16
N TYR A 57 -4.18 -7.24 -7.17
CA TYR A 57 -3.10 -7.74 -8.02
C TYR A 57 -3.62 -8.73 -9.06
N GLU A 58 -2.99 -8.73 -10.23
CA GLU A 58 -3.39 -9.55 -11.39
C GLU A 58 -2.19 -10.31 -11.95
N CYS A 59 -2.49 -11.31 -12.74
CA CYS A 59 -1.58 -12.19 -13.42
C CYS A 59 -1.06 -13.33 -12.54
N TYR A 60 -1.75 -14.46 -12.62
CA TYR A 60 -1.26 -15.72 -12.06
C TYR A 60 0.03 -16.13 -12.73
N SER A 61 0.93 -16.71 -11.96
CA SER A 61 2.25 -17.12 -12.40
C SER A 61 2.48 -18.60 -12.15
N LYS A 62 3.17 -19.25 -13.07
CA LYS A 62 3.58 -20.63 -12.97
C LYS A 62 4.96 -20.69 -12.34
N ILE A 63 5.08 -21.40 -11.24
CA ILE A 63 6.34 -21.62 -10.53
C ILE A 63 6.53 -23.12 -10.28
N TYR A 64 7.77 -23.52 -10.10
CA TYR A 64 8.09 -24.89 -9.72
C TYR A 64 7.90 -25.06 -8.21
N ASP A 65 7.00 -25.98 -7.85
CA ASP A 65 6.78 -26.35 -6.46
C ASP A 65 7.74 -27.50 -6.10
N THR A 66 8.67 -27.21 -5.20
CA THR A 66 9.68 -28.18 -4.74
C THR A 66 9.11 -29.31 -3.91
N PHE A 67 7.91 -29.13 -3.33
CA PHE A 67 7.25 -30.16 -2.54
C PHE A 67 6.59 -31.24 -3.41
N THR A 68 5.85 -30.79 -4.42
CA THR A 68 5.14 -31.70 -5.33
C THR A 68 5.99 -32.13 -6.53
N GLY A 69 7.12 -31.45 -6.78
CA GLY A 69 7.96 -31.68 -7.96
C GLY A 69 7.30 -31.27 -9.28
N GLN A 70 6.28 -30.42 -9.24
CA GLN A 70 5.48 -30.02 -10.39
C GLN A 70 5.42 -28.50 -10.55
N ASP A 71 5.10 -28.08 -11.76
CA ASP A 71 4.80 -26.68 -12.04
C ASP A 71 3.34 -26.38 -11.67
N VAL A 72 3.14 -25.39 -10.77
CA VAL A 72 1.82 -25.02 -10.25
C VAL A 72 1.57 -23.55 -10.50
N TRP A 73 0.30 -23.21 -10.73
CA TRP A 73 -0.13 -21.82 -10.86
C TRP A 73 -0.41 -21.21 -9.49
N PHE A 74 0.24 -20.07 -9.22
CA PHE A 74 0.09 -19.32 -7.98
C PHE A 74 -0.52 -17.95 -8.21
N SER A 75 -1.32 -17.51 -7.24
CA SER A 75 -1.85 -16.16 -7.17
C SER A 75 -0.72 -15.11 -7.08
N PRO A 76 -0.87 -13.92 -7.67
CA PRO A 76 0.09 -12.82 -7.52
C PRO A 76 0.29 -12.41 -6.05
N VAL A 77 -0.67 -12.65 -5.19
CA VAL A 77 -0.59 -12.38 -3.74
C VAL A 77 0.51 -13.21 -3.07
N TYR A 78 0.80 -14.41 -3.57
CA TYR A 78 1.94 -15.22 -3.11
C TYR A 78 3.25 -14.42 -3.24
N HIS A 79 3.48 -13.78 -4.39
CA HIS A 79 4.68 -12.95 -4.57
C HIS A 79 4.68 -11.73 -3.65
N MET A 80 3.53 -11.07 -3.50
CA MET A 80 3.42 -9.91 -2.61
C MET A 80 3.63 -10.26 -1.14
N SER A 81 3.33 -11.49 -0.72
CA SER A 81 3.51 -11.94 0.66
C SER A 81 4.98 -11.98 1.11
N TYR A 82 5.92 -12.13 0.19
CA TYR A 82 7.35 -12.04 0.49
C TYR A 82 7.99 -10.72 0.02
N LEU A 83 7.50 -10.11 -1.07
CA LEU A 83 8.07 -8.85 -1.58
C LEU A 83 7.86 -7.69 -0.61
N LEU A 84 6.68 -7.58 0.00
CA LEU A 84 6.39 -6.51 0.95
C LEU A 84 7.28 -6.58 2.19
N PRO A 85 7.40 -7.71 2.92
CA PRO A 85 8.31 -7.81 4.05
C PRO A 85 9.78 -7.65 3.65
N ARG A 86 10.20 -8.18 2.49
CA ARG A 86 11.56 -7.98 1.97
C ARG A 86 11.86 -6.51 1.74
N ASN A 87 10.91 -5.78 1.11
CA ASN A 87 11.05 -4.35 0.89
C ASN A 87 11.17 -3.57 2.22
N ASP A 88 10.39 -3.95 3.22
CA ASP A 88 10.43 -3.32 4.55
C ASP A 88 11.76 -3.53 5.26
N ASN A 89 12.41 -4.67 5.06
CA ASN A 89 13.73 -4.98 5.63
C ASN A 89 14.88 -4.28 4.90
N VAL A 90 14.79 -4.11 3.58
CA VAL A 90 15.87 -3.54 2.75
C VAL A 90 15.79 -2.01 2.67
N ALA A 91 14.58 -1.48 2.74
CA ALA A 91 14.31 -0.04 2.69
C ALA A 91 13.47 0.38 3.90
N GLU A 92 12.38 1.07 3.66
CA GLU A 92 11.41 1.44 4.71
C GLU A 92 10.00 1.12 4.21
N ILE A 93 9.04 1.04 5.13
CA ILE A 93 7.67 0.64 4.83
C ILE A 93 6.95 1.51 3.78
N TRP A 94 7.40 2.77 3.63
CA TRP A 94 6.88 3.74 2.67
C TRP A 94 7.57 3.73 1.31
N TYR A 95 8.54 2.85 1.08
CA TYR A 95 9.06 2.64 -0.26
C TYR A 95 8.15 1.71 -1.06
N ALA A 96 7.93 2.05 -2.33
CA ALA A 96 7.10 1.24 -3.22
C ALA A 96 7.69 -0.14 -3.42
N ALA A 97 6.90 -1.18 -3.17
CA ALA A 97 7.22 -2.56 -3.55
C ALA A 97 6.83 -2.81 -5.02
N ALA A 98 7.37 -1.98 -5.92
CA ALA A 98 7.17 -2.03 -7.36
C ALA A 98 8.46 -1.68 -8.09
N GLY A 99 8.54 -2.05 -9.38
CA GLY A 99 9.69 -1.76 -10.24
C GLY A 99 10.89 -2.69 -10.03
N TYR A 100 11.89 -2.54 -10.89
CA TYR A 100 13.06 -3.42 -10.96
C TYR A 100 13.88 -3.52 -9.67
N ASN A 101 14.00 -2.42 -8.95
CA ASN A 101 14.87 -2.37 -7.77
C ASN A 101 14.33 -3.15 -6.57
N ARG A 102 13.01 -3.28 -6.44
CA ARG A 102 12.40 -3.80 -5.22
C ARG A 102 11.36 -4.90 -5.43
N ALA A 103 10.86 -5.05 -6.65
CA ALA A 103 9.79 -6.00 -6.96
C ALA A 103 10.07 -6.90 -8.16
N ALA A 104 11.36 -7.16 -8.44
CA ALA A 104 11.76 -8.21 -9.36
C ALA A 104 11.48 -9.60 -8.74
N ILE A 105 11.02 -10.52 -9.59
CA ILE A 105 10.60 -11.88 -9.21
C ILE A 105 11.39 -12.89 -10.07
N ASP A 106 12.19 -13.70 -9.43
CA ASP A 106 13.15 -14.58 -10.14
C ASP A 106 12.63 -16.00 -10.38
N ASN A 107 11.59 -16.44 -9.66
CA ASN A 107 11.11 -17.83 -9.67
C ASN A 107 9.93 -18.09 -10.61
N ILE A 108 9.51 -17.12 -11.43
CA ILE A 108 8.42 -17.30 -12.39
C ILE A 108 8.95 -17.98 -13.65
N LYS A 109 8.31 -19.07 -14.06
CA LYS A 109 8.54 -19.72 -15.37
C LYS A 109 7.67 -19.08 -16.46
N GLU A 110 6.40 -18.81 -16.15
CA GLU A 110 5.41 -18.34 -17.10
C GLU A 110 4.33 -17.51 -16.38
N LEU A 111 3.81 -16.47 -17.05
CA LEU A 111 2.59 -15.77 -16.63
C LEU A 111 1.39 -16.35 -17.36
N ARG A 112 0.20 -16.29 -16.75
CA ARG A 112 -1.05 -16.72 -17.36
C ARG A 112 -1.27 -16.05 -18.72
N TYR A 113 -0.90 -14.78 -18.82
CA TYR A 113 -0.82 -14.01 -20.05
C TYR A 113 0.14 -12.85 -19.86
N ASN A 114 0.63 -12.29 -20.97
CA ASN A 114 1.49 -11.10 -20.93
C ASN A 114 0.67 -9.86 -21.24
N VAL A 115 0.66 -8.91 -20.33
CA VAL A 115 -0.05 -7.64 -20.47
C VAL A 115 0.69 -6.72 -21.42
N LYS A 116 0.04 -6.29 -22.50
CA LYS A 116 0.58 -5.33 -23.48
C LYS A 116 0.49 -3.90 -22.98
N LEU A 117 1.28 -2.97 -23.54
CA LEU A 117 1.34 -1.57 -23.09
C LEU A 117 -0.06 -0.93 -22.94
N GLY A 118 -0.89 -0.94 -23.97
CA GLY A 118 -2.24 -0.36 -23.89
C GLY A 118 -3.19 -1.06 -22.92
N GLN A 119 -2.94 -2.33 -22.60
CA GLN A 119 -3.70 -3.03 -21.56
C GLN A 119 -3.25 -2.63 -20.17
N ARG A 120 -1.95 -2.34 -19.97
CA ARG A 120 -1.43 -1.81 -18.70
C ARG A 120 -2.04 -0.46 -18.37
N ASP A 121 -2.21 0.43 -19.38
CA ASP A 121 -2.89 1.71 -19.19
C ASP A 121 -4.34 1.50 -18.71
N GLN A 122 -5.04 0.52 -19.27
CA GLN A 122 -6.39 0.17 -18.82
C GLN A 122 -6.40 -0.41 -17.40
N PHE A 123 -5.42 -1.24 -17.05
CA PHE A 123 -5.25 -1.78 -15.69
C PHE A 123 -5.01 -0.66 -14.69
N TYR A 124 -4.14 0.28 -15.03
CA TYR A 124 -3.86 1.45 -14.19
C TYR A 124 -5.14 2.27 -13.94
N LEU A 125 -5.92 2.56 -14.99
CA LEU A 125 -7.19 3.28 -14.87
C LEU A 125 -8.25 2.53 -14.03
N LYS A 126 -8.13 1.21 -13.93
CA LYS A 126 -9.02 0.36 -13.12
C LYS A 126 -8.41 -0.06 -11.79
N GLN A 127 -7.28 0.52 -11.41
CA GLN A 127 -6.56 0.24 -10.16
C GLN A 127 -6.22 -1.26 -10.00
N ILE A 128 -5.77 -1.89 -11.07
CA ILE A 128 -5.26 -3.25 -11.08
C ILE A 128 -3.72 -3.18 -11.12
N ASN A 129 -3.06 -3.84 -10.19
CA ASN A 129 -1.61 -3.96 -10.17
C ASN A 129 -1.21 -5.24 -10.88
N ASP A 130 -0.30 -5.17 -11.83
CA ASP A 130 0.09 -6.29 -12.67
C ASP A 130 1.53 -6.76 -12.43
N ILE A 131 1.76 -8.04 -12.70
CA ILE A 131 3.08 -8.61 -12.88
C ILE A 131 3.37 -8.63 -14.38
N VAL A 132 4.44 -7.96 -14.80
CA VAL A 132 4.80 -7.79 -16.21
C VAL A 132 6.11 -8.54 -16.50
N LYS A 133 6.16 -9.17 -17.67
CA LYS A 133 7.39 -9.72 -18.23
C LYS A 133 8.11 -8.68 -19.06
N PHE A 134 9.32 -8.33 -18.67
CA PHE A 134 10.26 -7.54 -19.45
C PHE A 134 11.44 -8.38 -19.93
N SER A 135 12.33 -7.81 -20.74
CA SER A 135 13.54 -8.49 -21.17
C SER A 135 14.47 -8.92 -20.03
N SER A 136 14.43 -8.20 -18.93
CA SER A 136 15.23 -8.44 -17.71
C SER A 136 14.56 -9.34 -16.68
N GLY A 137 13.35 -9.85 -16.93
CA GLY A 137 12.63 -10.72 -16.00
C GLY A 137 11.20 -10.27 -15.69
N TYR A 138 10.67 -10.82 -14.63
CA TYR A 138 9.30 -10.52 -14.16
C TYR A 138 9.33 -9.50 -13.04
N VAL A 139 8.42 -8.54 -13.09
CA VAL A 139 8.40 -7.41 -12.15
C VAL A 139 6.97 -7.02 -11.82
N VAL A 140 6.68 -6.73 -10.56
CA VAL A 140 5.46 -6.02 -10.18
C VAL A 140 5.59 -4.57 -10.64
N TRP A 141 4.68 -4.10 -11.51
CA TRP A 141 4.87 -2.83 -12.19
C TRP A 141 4.05 -1.67 -11.64
N SER A 142 3.09 -1.92 -10.77
CA SER A 142 2.27 -0.89 -10.12
C SER A 142 1.99 -1.23 -8.66
N GLN A 143 1.50 -0.23 -7.91
CA GLN A 143 1.21 -0.35 -6.48
C GLN A 143 -0.01 0.47 -6.05
N LEU A 144 -1.05 0.46 -6.88
CA LEU A 144 -2.27 1.21 -6.64
C LEU A 144 -3.15 0.53 -5.59
N THR A 145 -3.81 1.34 -4.78
CA THR A 145 -4.97 0.90 -4.00
C THR A 145 -6.21 0.84 -4.90
N THR A 146 -7.29 0.24 -4.44
CA THR A 146 -8.54 0.17 -5.23
C THR A 146 -9.34 1.48 -5.23
N GLN A 147 -8.81 2.56 -4.67
CA GLN A 147 -9.46 3.87 -4.65
C GLN A 147 -9.47 4.50 -6.04
N ALA A 148 -10.67 4.78 -6.56
CA ALA A 148 -10.84 5.43 -7.85
C ALA A 148 -10.64 6.95 -7.80
N LYS A 149 -10.94 7.60 -6.64
CA LYS A 149 -10.77 9.05 -6.48
C LYS A 149 -9.28 9.42 -6.43
N PRO A 150 -8.78 10.31 -7.30
CA PRO A 150 -7.41 10.77 -7.27
C PRO A 150 -7.04 11.42 -5.93
N SER A 151 -6.06 10.84 -5.25
CA SER A 151 -5.48 11.38 -4.00
C SER A 151 -4.13 10.71 -3.72
N ALA A 152 -3.40 11.18 -2.72
CA ALA A 152 -2.18 10.52 -2.27
C ALA A 152 -2.44 9.06 -1.79
N LEU A 153 -3.64 8.75 -1.31
CA LEU A 153 -4.03 7.43 -0.83
C LEU A 153 -4.33 6.41 -1.95
N GLN A 154 -4.20 6.81 -3.23
CA GLN A 154 -4.16 5.85 -4.33
C GLN A 154 -2.90 4.98 -4.31
N ASP A 155 -1.82 5.47 -3.71
CA ASP A 155 -0.55 4.75 -3.64
C ASP A 155 -0.49 3.88 -2.40
N LEU A 156 -0.30 2.57 -2.56
CA LEU A 156 -0.26 1.61 -1.45
C LEU A 156 0.85 1.92 -0.43
N ASN A 157 2.02 2.37 -0.89
CA ASN A 157 3.13 2.75 -0.02
C ASN A 157 2.77 3.93 0.90
N ILE A 158 1.98 4.89 0.40
CA ILE A 158 1.50 6.03 1.20
C ILE A 158 0.49 5.58 2.25
N VAL A 159 -0.45 4.71 1.88
CA VAL A 159 -1.38 4.14 2.85
C VAL A 159 -0.63 3.39 3.95
N ARG A 160 0.40 2.61 3.60
CA ARG A 160 1.25 1.90 4.55
C ARG A 160 2.02 2.86 5.46
N LEU A 161 2.54 3.97 4.92
CA LEU A 161 3.15 5.05 5.70
C LEU A 161 2.18 5.63 6.73
N VAL A 162 0.96 5.99 6.30
CA VAL A 162 -0.04 6.57 7.19
C VAL A 162 -0.41 5.60 8.32
N LEU A 163 -0.62 4.33 8.00
CA LEU A 163 -0.92 3.30 9.00
C LEU A 163 0.25 3.05 9.96
N TYR A 164 1.48 3.12 9.46
CA TYR A 164 2.68 3.03 10.30
C TYR A 164 2.76 4.20 11.27
N CYS A 165 2.60 5.43 10.77
CA CYS A 165 2.60 6.63 11.63
C CYS A 165 1.48 6.56 12.67
N LYS A 166 0.26 6.22 12.27
CA LYS A 166 -0.87 6.05 13.16
C LYS A 166 -0.57 5.06 14.29
N ARG A 167 -0.13 3.86 13.95
CA ARG A 167 0.17 2.81 14.92
C ARG A 167 1.29 3.22 15.87
N SER A 168 2.35 3.85 15.37
CA SER A 168 3.48 4.30 16.19
C SER A 168 3.03 5.37 17.19
N ILE A 169 2.25 6.35 16.74
CA ILE A 169 1.72 7.43 17.58
C ILE A 169 0.76 6.86 18.62
N GLU A 170 -0.15 5.96 18.26
CA GLU A 170 -1.06 5.29 19.18
C GLU A 170 -0.32 4.49 20.27
N GLN A 171 0.86 3.94 19.97
CA GLN A 171 1.65 3.21 20.97
C GLN A 171 2.21 4.14 22.05
N PHE A 172 2.82 5.25 21.69
CA PHE A 172 3.35 6.16 22.70
C PHE A 172 2.27 7.07 23.30
N ALA A 173 1.17 7.31 22.63
CA ALA A 173 0.02 8.02 23.19
C ALA A 173 -0.50 7.35 24.48
N LYS A 174 -0.36 6.03 24.61
CA LYS A 174 -0.77 5.30 25.80
C LYS A 174 -0.04 5.73 27.08
N PHE A 175 1.16 6.25 26.97
CA PHE A 175 1.93 6.74 28.11
C PHE A 175 1.43 8.08 28.65
N PHE A 176 0.60 8.79 27.89
CA PHE A 176 -0.03 10.05 28.27
C PHE A 176 -1.43 9.88 28.85
N ILE A 177 -1.98 8.66 28.81
CA ILE A 177 -3.26 8.38 29.44
C ILE A 177 -3.09 8.40 30.97
N PHE A 178 -3.96 9.14 31.65
CA PHE A 178 -3.93 9.47 33.08
C PHE A 178 -2.94 10.55 33.50
N GLU A 179 -2.21 11.17 32.59
CA GLU A 179 -1.46 12.38 32.87
C GLU A 179 -2.41 13.58 33.03
N LEU A 180 -1.91 14.67 33.61
CA LEU A 180 -2.67 15.89 33.80
C LEU A 180 -3.03 16.51 32.42
N ASN A 181 -4.25 16.96 32.28
CA ASN A 181 -4.71 17.58 31.02
C ASN A 181 -4.37 19.09 31.01
N ASP A 182 -3.10 19.41 30.84
CA ASP A 182 -2.54 20.76 30.83
C ASP A 182 -1.58 20.98 29.65
N GLU A 183 -1.18 22.22 29.45
CA GLU A 183 -0.26 22.62 28.37
C GLU A 183 1.10 21.93 28.45
N ILE A 184 1.56 21.53 29.63
CA ILE A 184 2.86 20.84 29.79
C ILE A 184 2.76 19.45 29.14
N THR A 185 1.73 18.72 29.47
CA THR A 185 1.46 17.38 28.93
C THR A 185 1.25 17.43 27.40
N TRP A 186 0.51 18.43 26.90
CA TRP A 186 0.30 18.61 25.46
C TRP A 186 1.60 18.90 24.72
N ASN A 187 2.44 19.77 25.28
CA ASN A 187 3.75 20.10 24.71
C ASN A 187 4.69 18.89 24.71
N LEU A 188 4.68 18.07 25.76
CA LEU A 188 5.47 16.85 25.83
C LEU A 188 5.02 15.85 24.76
N PHE A 189 3.71 15.64 24.60
CA PHE A 189 3.16 14.79 23.56
C PHE A 189 3.52 15.31 22.16
N ASN A 190 3.30 16.60 21.92
CA ASN A 190 3.61 17.26 20.65
C ASN A 190 5.09 17.07 20.27
N ASN A 191 6.01 17.30 21.19
CA ASN A 191 7.44 17.11 20.97
C ASN A 191 7.77 15.65 20.62
N GLN A 192 7.12 14.69 21.23
CA GLN A 192 7.32 13.28 20.93
C GLN A 192 6.84 12.91 19.52
N VAL A 193 5.67 13.43 19.11
CA VAL A 193 5.13 13.27 17.73
C VAL A 193 6.09 13.91 16.72
N ILE A 194 6.55 15.14 16.98
CA ILE A 194 7.50 15.86 16.11
C ILE A 194 8.78 15.05 15.95
N ASN A 195 9.40 14.61 17.05
CA ASN A 195 10.63 13.82 17.00
C ASN A 195 10.49 12.54 16.17
N PHE A 196 9.33 11.86 16.26
CA PHE A 196 9.03 10.69 15.46
C PHE A 196 8.87 11.05 13.97
N LEU A 197 8.07 12.06 13.66
CA LEU A 197 7.82 12.47 12.27
C LEU A 197 9.07 13.05 11.60
N ASP A 198 9.96 13.70 12.34
CA ASP A 198 11.27 14.14 11.86
C ASP A 198 12.13 12.95 11.40
N GLN A 199 12.12 11.85 12.13
CA GLN A 199 12.81 10.62 11.69
C GLN A 199 12.24 10.07 10.39
N VAL A 200 10.91 10.03 10.26
CA VAL A 200 10.24 9.62 9.01
C VAL A 200 10.60 10.54 7.85
N LYS A 201 10.62 11.86 8.10
CA LYS A 201 11.03 12.88 7.11
C LYS A 201 12.49 12.72 6.69
N LYS A 202 13.43 12.57 7.64
CA LYS A 202 14.86 12.32 7.36
C LYS A 202 15.06 11.07 6.49
N LYS A 203 14.22 10.05 6.66
CA LYS A 203 14.23 8.82 5.87
C LYS A 203 13.39 8.92 4.59
N ARG A 204 13.03 10.12 4.14
CA ARG A 204 12.34 10.43 2.90
C ARG A 204 10.87 9.96 2.83
N GLY A 205 10.22 9.69 3.95
CA GLY A 205 8.79 9.32 3.97
C GLY A 205 7.87 10.52 3.80
N LEU A 206 8.27 11.69 4.26
CA LEU A 206 7.48 12.92 4.21
C LEU A 206 8.27 14.07 3.59
N TYR A 207 7.59 14.92 2.84
CA TYR A 207 8.08 16.24 2.45
C TYR A 207 7.95 17.22 3.61
N SER A 208 6.76 17.29 4.18
CA SER A 208 6.45 18.14 5.31
C SER A 208 5.38 17.51 6.20
N TYR A 209 5.22 18.07 7.39
CA TYR A 209 4.13 17.74 8.31
C TYR A 209 3.84 18.94 9.19
N SER A 210 2.62 19.04 9.74
CA SER A 210 2.30 19.92 10.85
C SER A 210 1.62 19.13 11.96
N VAL A 211 1.85 19.54 13.21
CA VAL A 211 1.28 18.94 14.41
C VAL A 211 0.74 20.06 15.27
N GLU A 212 -0.55 20.02 15.55
CA GLU A 212 -1.23 21.01 16.38
C GLU A 212 -1.97 20.28 17.51
N THR A 213 -1.62 20.63 18.74
CA THR A 213 -2.33 20.13 19.92
C THR A 213 -3.19 21.23 20.51
N SER A 214 -4.43 20.91 20.80
CA SER A 214 -5.38 21.88 21.37
C SER A 214 -6.39 21.19 22.29
N ALA A 215 -6.89 21.93 23.26
CA ALA A 215 -8.06 21.55 24.01
C ALA A 215 -8.85 22.81 24.39
N THR A 216 -10.15 22.76 24.12
CA THR A 216 -11.09 23.78 24.59
C THR A 216 -11.31 23.66 26.10
N GLU A 217 -11.83 24.69 26.74
CA GLU A 217 -12.17 24.65 28.17
C GLU A 217 -13.17 23.53 28.52
N TYR A 218 -14.04 23.18 27.58
CA TYR A 218 -14.95 22.04 27.75
C TYR A 218 -14.19 20.71 27.71
N GLU A 219 -13.28 20.54 26.77
CA GLU A 219 -12.48 19.32 26.60
C GLU A 219 -11.52 19.11 27.76
N LYS A 220 -10.94 20.15 28.33
CA LYS A 220 -10.18 20.05 29.57
C LYS A 220 -11.01 19.44 30.70
N LYS A 221 -12.27 19.87 30.83
CA LYS A 221 -13.21 19.35 31.84
C LYS A 221 -13.67 17.92 31.52
N THR A 222 -13.80 17.56 30.25
CA THR A 222 -14.20 16.21 29.79
C THR A 222 -13.04 15.23 29.62
N LYS A 223 -11.82 15.62 30.05
CA LYS A 223 -10.60 14.79 30.05
C LYS A 223 -10.14 14.40 28.63
N VAL A 224 -10.28 15.28 27.67
CA VAL A 224 -9.90 15.09 26.27
C VAL A 224 -8.98 16.21 25.85
N PHE A 225 -7.97 15.91 25.04
CA PHE A 225 -7.28 16.88 24.18
C PHE A 225 -7.19 16.30 22.76
N HIS A 226 -7.08 17.19 21.78
CA HIS A 226 -6.93 16.83 20.37
C HIS A 226 -5.51 17.06 19.89
N CYS A 227 -5.05 16.19 19.00
CA CYS A 227 -3.82 16.38 18.26
C CYS A 227 -4.11 16.16 16.79
N ASP A 228 -4.07 17.25 16.01
CA ASP A 228 -4.23 17.22 14.57
C ASP A 228 -2.86 17.09 13.90
N ILE A 229 -2.71 16.06 13.08
CA ILE A 229 -1.47 15.74 12.39
C ILE A 229 -1.76 15.77 10.88
N ILE A 230 -1.15 16.73 10.19
CA ILE A 230 -1.23 16.84 8.74
C ILE A 230 0.08 16.31 8.16
N LEU A 231 -0.02 15.35 7.24
CA LEU A 231 1.13 14.72 6.59
C LEU A 231 1.14 15.05 5.11
N GLU A 232 2.29 15.45 4.60
CA GLU A 232 2.56 15.60 3.17
C GLU A 232 3.55 14.51 2.74
N PRO A 233 3.07 13.37 2.19
CA PRO A 233 3.91 12.23 1.89
C PRO A 233 4.75 12.45 0.63
N THR A 234 5.94 11.87 0.60
CA THR A 234 6.79 11.81 -0.59
C THR A 234 6.22 10.80 -1.58
N ARG A 235 5.88 11.26 -2.79
CA ARG A 235 5.37 10.39 -3.86
C ARG A 235 6.49 9.72 -4.64
N VAL A 236 6.17 8.59 -5.23
CA VAL A 236 7.06 7.87 -6.14
C VAL A 236 7.08 8.53 -7.53
N VAL A 237 8.18 8.34 -8.26
CA VAL A 237 8.28 8.76 -9.66
C VAL A 237 7.72 7.63 -10.54
N GLU A 238 6.70 7.93 -11.32
CA GLU A 238 6.07 6.96 -12.25
C GLU A 238 6.36 7.30 -13.71
N GLN A 239 6.70 8.56 -14.01
CA GLN A 239 7.03 9.02 -15.37
C GLN A 239 8.30 9.85 -15.37
N ILE A 240 9.16 9.59 -16.35
CA ILE A 240 10.38 10.36 -16.61
C ILE A 240 10.32 10.88 -18.05
N GLN A 241 10.30 12.20 -18.21
CA GLN A 241 10.43 12.85 -19.52
C GLN A 241 11.90 13.14 -19.81
N LEU A 242 12.39 12.62 -20.93
CA LEU A 242 13.76 12.85 -21.41
C LEU A 242 13.71 13.71 -22.69
N ASN A 243 14.31 14.89 -22.64
CA ASN A 243 14.42 15.79 -23.78
C ASN A 243 15.89 15.85 -24.24
N PHE A 244 16.14 15.47 -25.50
CA PHE A 244 17.46 15.51 -26.11
C PHE A 244 17.52 16.67 -27.09
N TYR A 245 18.50 17.56 -26.94
CA TYR A 245 18.74 18.68 -27.80
C TYR A 245 20.07 18.46 -28.54
N ILE A 246 20.02 18.39 -29.88
CA ILE A 246 21.22 18.28 -30.73
C ILE A 246 21.55 19.70 -31.21
N LYS A 247 22.77 20.17 -30.96
CA LYS A 247 23.32 21.45 -31.51
C LYS A 247 24.01 21.22 -32.83
#